data_90983a38121f3d2651c4efbf0506799d
#
_entry.id   90983a38121f3d2651c4efbf0506799d
#
_cell.length_a   1.000
_cell.length_b   1.000
_cell.length_c   1.000
_cell.angle_alpha   90.00
_cell.angle_beta   90.00
_cell.angle_gamma   90.00
#
_symmetry.space_group_name_H-M   'P 1'
#
loop_
_entity.id
_entity.type
_entity.pdbx_description
1 polymer ?
#
loop_
_entity_poly.entity_id
_entity_poly.type
_entity_poly.pdbx_seq_one_letter_code
_entity_poly.pdbx_strand_id
1 'polypeptide(L)'
;MLFRSSSDEFMSLTAGLEGKLMPDTYKIAPLSTAATVVNILSQQFTKAVLNNAEIQKGVANSHKSLDEIIIIASLLQREARDSEQMRMIAGIINNRLTANYPLQLCATAQYAVGKNPQTGSWWTPPSVLDTKVVSPYNTYLHPNLPPAPICAVSLDAIKAAYSPLESDYFYYLHDSAGQIHYGKTLEQHQANIDNYLK
;
A
#
# COMPACT_ATOMS: atom_id res chain seq x y z
N MET A 1 13.11 23.70 10.29
CA MET A 1 12.36 24.36 9.20
C MET A 1 10.98 24.74 9.78
N LEU A 2 10.69 26.02 9.90
CA LEU A 2 9.42 26.49 10.46
C LEU A 2 8.40 26.57 9.32
N PHE A 3 7.49 25.60 9.27
CA PHE A 3 6.26 25.74 8.46
C PHE A 3 5.29 26.67 9.19
N ARG A 4 4.62 27.57 8.47
CA ARG A 4 3.58 28.45 9.03
C ARG A 4 2.27 27.75 9.31
N SER A 5 2.12 26.48 8.95
CA SER A 5 0.88 25.71 9.08
C SER A 5 0.99 24.65 10.16
N SER A 6 -0.11 24.37 10.83
CA SER A 6 -0.22 23.26 11.78
C SER A 6 -0.34 21.93 11.02
N SER A 7 0.03 20.83 11.67
CA SER A 7 -0.24 19.47 11.16
C SER A 7 -1.73 19.26 10.90
N ASP A 8 -2.59 19.85 11.70
CA ASP A 8 -4.05 19.71 11.61
C ASP A 8 -4.62 20.37 10.35
N GLU A 9 -4.07 21.53 9.96
CA GLU A 9 -4.43 22.19 8.69
C GLU A 9 -4.03 21.30 7.49
N PHE A 10 -2.82 20.73 7.51
CA PHE A 10 -2.37 19.81 6.46
C PHE A 10 -3.28 18.59 6.40
N MET A 11 -3.57 17.94 7.52
CA MET A 11 -4.44 16.76 7.58
C MET A 11 -5.85 17.06 7.07
N SER A 12 -6.40 18.23 7.40
CA SER A 12 -7.71 18.66 6.90
C SER A 12 -7.73 18.83 5.38
N LEU A 13 -6.66 19.44 4.81
CA LEU A 13 -6.55 19.67 3.36
C LEU A 13 -6.26 18.39 2.57
N THR A 14 -5.74 17.35 3.21
CA THR A 14 -5.42 16.07 2.57
C THR A 14 -6.50 15.02 2.75
N ALA A 15 -7.62 15.35 3.38
CA ALA A 15 -8.75 14.45 3.55
C ALA A 15 -9.23 13.94 2.17
N GLY A 16 -9.25 12.60 1.97
CA GLY A 16 -9.60 11.96 0.70
C GLY A 16 -8.51 11.97 -0.38
N LEU A 17 -7.30 12.46 -0.08
CA LEU A 17 -6.15 12.46 -0.99
C LEU A 17 -5.15 11.32 -0.69
N GLU A 18 -5.50 10.38 0.18
CA GLU A 18 -4.63 9.21 0.46
C GLU A 18 -4.30 8.48 -0.85
N GLY A 19 -3.02 8.13 -1.04
CA GLY A 19 -2.51 7.54 -2.29
C GLY A 19 -2.32 8.53 -3.46
N LYS A 20 -2.83 9.77 -3.37
CA LYS A 20 -2.80 10.79 -4.44
C LYS A 20 -1.86 11.97 -4.17
N LEU A 21 -1.06 11.86 -3.11
CA LEU A 21 0.04 12.78 -2.80
C LEU A 21 1.36 12.10 -3.17
N MET A 22 2.01 12.56 -4.24
CA MET A 22 3.19 11.87 -4.77
C MET A 22 4.38 11.94 -3.80
N PRO A 23 4.96 10.81 -3.37
CA PRO A 23 6.20 10.80 -2.61
C PRO A 23 7.38 11.08 -3.54
N ASP A 24 8.06 12.22 -3.32
CA ASP A 24 9.20 12.67 -4.12
C ASP A 24 10.05 13.64 -3.27
N THR A 25 11.15 14.12 -3.83
CA THR A 25 11.96 15.17 -3.22
C THR A 25 11.53 16.54 -3.72
N TYR A 26 11.08 17.39 -2.82
CA TYR A 26 10.54 18.70 -3.14
C TYR A 26 11.39 19.85 -2.59
N LYS A 27 11.59 20.87 -3.41
CA LYS A 27 12.11 22.17 -2.94
C LYS A 27 10.93 23.03 -2.52
N ILE A 28 10.72 23.14 -1.21
CA ILE A 28 9.62 23.92 -0.62
C ILE A 28 10.21 25.22 -0.06
N ALA A 29 9.65 26.37 -0.47
CA ALA A 29 10.09 27.66 0.03
C ALA A 29 9.84 27.78 1.54
N PRO A 30 10.71 28.46 2.30
CA PRO A 30 10.45 28.81 3.69
C PRO A 30 9.10 29.54 3.82
N LEU A 31 8.35 29.23 4.88
CA LEU A 31 7.02 29.83 5.17
C LEU A 31 5.91 29.45 4.17
N SER A 32 6.09 28.39 3.36
CA SER A 32 5.00 27.84 2.56
C SER A 32 3.83 27.41 3.46
N THR A 33 2.60 27.64 2.99
CA THR A 33 1.40 27.17 3.68
C THR A 33 1.14 25.69 3.44
N ALA A 34 0.31 25.05 4.27
CA ALA A 34 -0.13 23.67 4.05
C ALA A 34 -0.78 23.51 2.67
N ALA A 35 -1.63 24.45 2.26
CA ALA A 35 -2.27 24.44 0.94
C ALA A 35 -1.24 24.47 -0.21
N THR A 36 -0.18 25.25 -0.09
CA THR A 36 0.91 25.27 -1.09
C THR A 36 1.58 23.90 -1.17
N VAL A 37 1.88 23.28 -0.03
CA VAL A 37 2.52 21.95 0.01
C VAL A 37 1.61 20.89 -0.61
N VAL A 38 0.34 20.82 -0.19
CA VAL A 38 -0.64 19.89 -0.75
C VAL A 38 -0.77 20.05 -2.26
N ASN A 39 -0.82 21.29 -2.75
CA ASN A 39 -0.90 21.56 -4.19
C ASN A 39 0.35 21.05 -4.94
N ILE A 40 1.56 21.26 -4.40
CA ILE A 40 2.80 20.74 -5.02
C ILE A 40 2.77 19.22 -5.13
N LEU A 41 2.39 18.51 -4.05
CA LEU A 41 2.31 17.07 -4.02
C LEU A 41 1.26 16.51 -4.99
N SER A 42 0.08 17.14 -5.05
CA SER A 42 -1.03 16.77 -5.93
C SER A 42 -0.71 17.06 -7.41
N GLN A 43 -0.06 18.19 -7.71
CA GLN A 43 0.36 18.49 -9.07
C GLN A 43 1.42 17.50 -9.57
N GLN A 44 2.33 17.06 -8.70
CA GLN A 44 3.30 16.03 -9.06
C GLN A 44 2.61 14.69 -9.32
N PHE A 45 1.60 14.32 -8.53
CA PHE A 45 0.79 13.13 -8.82
C PHE A 45 0.08 13.24 -10.18
N THR A 46 -0.54 14.38 -10.45
CA THR A 46 -1.18 14.64 -11.74
C THR A 46 -0.19 14.48 -12.90
N LYS A 47 1.00 15.06 -12.79
CA LYS A 47 2.03 14.97 -13.80
C LYS A 47 2.57 13.55 -13.97
N ALA A 48 2.93 12.90 -12.86
CA ALA A 48 3.63 11.62 -12.87
C ALA A 48 2.69 10.41 -13.13
N VAL A 49 1.41 10.55 -12.82
CA VAL A 49 0.42 9.47 -12.92
C VAL A 49 -0.66 9.79 -13.93
N LEU A 50 -1.47 10.86 -13.71
CA LEU A 50 -2.65 11.13 -14.55
C LEU A 50 -2.28 11.51 -15.98
N ASN A 51 -1.22 12.28 -16.17
CA ASN A 51 -0.77 12.77 -17.49
C ASN A 51 0.38 11.90 -18.07
N ASN A 52 0.71 10.78 -17.44
CA ASN A 52 1.76 9.88 -17.93
C ASN A 52 1.16 8.82 -18.87
N ALA A 53 1.48 8.91 -20.16
CA ALA A 53 0.94 8.01 -21.17
C ALA A 53 1.30 6.53 -20.93
N GLU A 54 2.50 6.22 -20.40
CA GLU A 54 2.91 4.86 -20.05
C GLU A 54 2.02 4.29 -18.94
N ILE A 55 1.81 5.06 -17.88
CA ILE A 55 0.95 4.67 -16.75
C ILE A 55 -0.49 4.47 -17.24
N GLN A 56 -1.06 5.43 -17.98
CA GLN A 56 -2.42 5.32 -18.48
C GLN A 56 -2.61 4.12 -19.39
N LYS A 57 -1.65 3.83 -20.26
CA LYS A 57 -1.67 2.63 -21.11
C LYS A 57 -1.58 1.34 -20.26
N GLY A 58 -0.71 1.30 -19.26
CA GLY A 58 -0.56 0.15 -18.35
C GLY A 58 -1.85 -0.12 -17.57
N VAL A 59 -2.48 0.94 -17.03
CA VAL A 59 -3.76 0.84 -16.33
C VAL A 59 -4.86 0.32 -17.27
N ALA A 60 -4.98 0.88 -18.47
CA ALA A 60 -5.98 0.42 -19.45
C ALA A 60 -5.81 -1.06 -19.82
N ASN A 61 -4.59 -1.55 -19.95
CA ASN A 61 -4.30 -2.95 -20.28
C ASN A 61 -4.54 -3.91 -19.09
N SER A 62 -4.57 -3.42 -17.85
CA SER A 62 -4.76 -4.25 -16.65
C SER A 62 -6.21 -4.65 -16.40
N HIS A 63 -7.17 -4.08 -17.12
CA HIS A 63 -8.61 -4.24 -16.90
C HIS A 63 -9.09 -3.80 -15.50
N LYS A 64 -8.30 -2.96 -14.80
CA LYS A 64 -8.62 -2.36 -13.51
C LYS A 64 -8.77 -0.85 -13.65
N SER A 65 -9.59 -0.26 -12.80
CA SER A 65 -9.65 1.20 -12.67
C SER A 65 -8.35 1.75 -12.08
N LEU A 66 -8.06 3.03 -12.32
CA LEU A 66 -6.90 3.67 -11.70
C LEU A 66 -6.99 3.66 -10.18
N ASP A 67 -8.20 3.83 -9.60
CA ASP A 67 -8.38 3.80 -8.15
C ASP A 67 -8.04 2.41 -7.59
N GLU A 68 -8.47 1.31 -8.22
CA GLU A 68 -8.06 -0.05 -7.82
C GLU A 68 -6.54 -0.24 -7.92
N ILE A 69 -5.90 0.26 -8.96
CA ILE A 69 -4.44 0.22 -9.11
C ILE A 69 -3.76 0.98 -7.98
N ILE A 70 -4.24 2.18 -7.61
CA ILE A 70 -3.68 2.97 -6.50
C ILE A 70 -3.89 2.26 -5.15
N ILE A 71 -5.05 1.63 -4.94
CA ILE A 71 -5.29 0.82 -3.74
C ILE A 71 -4.28 -0.33 -3.67
N ILE A 72 -4.15 -1.15 -4.73
CA ILE A 72 -3.19 -2.25 -4.77
C ILE A 72 -1.76 -1.72 -4.57
N ALA A 73 -1.38 -0.64 -5.25
CA ALA A 73 -0.06 -0.03 -5.09
C ALA A 73 0.23 0.37 -3.64
N SER A 74 -0.78 0.89 -2.90
CA SER A 74 -0.61 1.25 -1.49
C SER A 74 -0.38 0.02 -0.59
N LEU A 75 -0.97 -1.13 -0.93
CA LEU A 75 -0.69 -2.40 -0.26
C LEU A 75 0.75 -2.85 -0.55
N LEU A 76 1.14 -2.86 -1.83
CA LEU A 76 2.49 -3.26 -2.26
C LEU A 76 3.58 -2.38 -1.62
N GLN A 77 3.35 -1.08 -1.50
CA GLN A 77 4.27 -0.13 -0.87
C GLN A 77 4.59 -0.48 0.59
N ARG A 78 3.67 -1.16 1.27
CA ARG A 78 3.81 -1.59 2.67
C ARG A 78 4.36 -3.01 2.82
N GLU A 79 4.22 -3.85 1.79
CA GLU A 79 4.54 -5.27 1.83
C GLU A 79 5.88 -5.63 1.20
N ALA A 80 6.40 -4.83 0.26
CA ALA A 80 7.57 -5.20 -0.53
C ALA A 80 8.69 -4.17 -0.44
N ARG A 81 9.94 -4.63 -0.67
CA ARG A 81 11.15 -3.81 -0.61
C ARG A 81 11.61 -3.31 -1.98
N ASP A 82 11.35 -4.08 -3.03
CA ASP A 82 11.77 -3.79 -4.40
C ASP A 82 10.66 -4.06 -5.42
N SER A 83 10.86 -3.63 -6.65
CA SER A 83 9.85 -3.72 -7.71
C SER A 83 9.55 -5.16 -8.14
N GLU A 84 10.48 -6.10 -8.03
CA GLU A 84 10.24 -7.50 -8.39
C GLU A 84 9.35 -8.18 -7.35
N GLN A 85 9.64 -7.98 -6.06
CA GLN A 85 8.76 -8.43 -4.97
C GLN A 85 7.38 -7.81 -5.07
N MET A 86 7.28 -6.49 -5.37
CA MET A 86 6.00 -5.82 -5.59
C MET A 86 5.19 -6.51 -6.68
N ARG A 87 5.79 -6.80 -7.82
CA ARG A 87 5.11 -7.47 -8.94
C ARG A 87 4.66 -8.90 -8.58
N MET A 88 5.46 -9.65 -7.84
CA MET A 88 5.09 -10.99 -7.40
C MET A 88 3.94 -10.94 -6.39
N ILE A 89 4.00 -10.04 -5.40
CA ILE A 89 2.92 -9.87 -4.42
C ILE A 89 1.64 -9.35 -5.10
N ALA A 90 1.76 -8.49 -6.13
CA ALA A 90 0.60 -8.09 -6.94
C ALA A 90 -0.08 -9.28 -7.63
N GLY A 91 0.70 -10.25 -8.13
CA GLY A 91 0.19 -11.51 -8.65
C GLY A 91 -0.57 -12.32 -7.59
N ILE A 92 0.00 -12.43 -6.39
CA ILE A 92 -0.67 -13.11 -5.25
C ILE A 92 -1.97 -12.41 -4.86
N ILE A 93 -1.98 -11.07 -4.81
CA ILE A 93 -3.20 -10.29 -4.56
C ILE A 93 -4.26 -10.60 -5.62
N ASN A 94 -3.89 -10.62 -6.90
CA ASN A 94 -4.82 -10.96 -7.98
C ASN A 94 -5.37 -12.41 -7.86
N ASN A 95 -4.52 -13.39 -7.54
CA ASN A 95 -4.93 -14.78 -7.32
C ASN A 95 -5.98 -14.86 -6.20
N ARG A 96 -5.72 -14.18 -5.06
CA ARG A 96 -6.65 -14.15 -3.93
C ARG A 96 -7.96 -13.46 -4.26
N LEU A 97 -7.93 -12.30 -4.94
CA LEU A 97 -9.13 -11.59 -5.38
C LEU A 97 -9.97 -12.45 -6.33
N THR A 98 -9.35 -13.10 -7.32
CA THR A 98 -10.03 -13.97 -8.29
C THR A 98 -10.67 -15.19 -7.62
N ALA A 99 -10.00 -15.73 -6.60
CA ALA A 99 -10.51 -16.87 -5.81
C ALA A 99 -11.51 -16.43 -4.70
N ASN A 100 -11.85 -15.15 -4.59
CA ASN A 100 -12.63 -14.60 -3.47
C ASN A 100 -12.01 -14.95 -2.09
N TYR A 101 -10.70 -14.98 -2.02
CA TYR A 101 -9.94 -15.30 -0.82
C TYR A 101 -9.55 -14.01 -0.09
N PRO A 102 -9.68 -13.91 1.25
CA PRO A 102 -9.28 -12.74 1.99
C PRO A 102 -7.80 -12.40 1.78
N LEU A 103 -7.46 -11.11 1.59
CA LEU A 103 -6.07 -10.70 1.35
C LEU A 103 -5.19 -10.89 2.57
N GLN A 104 -5.71 -10.72 3.78
CA GLN A 104 -5.03 -10.92 5.08
C GLN A 104 -3.67 -10.21 5.17
N LEU A 105 -3.63 -8.97 4.73
CA LEU A 105 -2.43 -8.13 4.77
C LEU A 105 -2.33 -7.41 6.10
N CYS A 106 -1.23 -7.60 6.81
CA CYS A 106 -0.97 -6.98 8.11
C CYS A 106 -1.05 -5.45 8.05
N ALA A 107 -0.57 -4.85 6.96
CA ALA A 107 -0.63 -3.41 6.74
C ALA A 107 -2.05 -2.84 6.79
N THR A 108 -3.05 -3.60 6.34
CA THR A 108 -4.46 -3.17 6.39
C THR A 108 -5.05 -3.19 7.80
N ALA A 109 -4.65 -4.16 8.61
CA ALA A 109 -5.01 -4.21 10.03
C ALA A 109 -4.32 -3.08 10.81
N GLN A 110 -3.03 -2.82 10.56
CA GLN A 110 -2.29 -1.69 11.15
C GLN A 110 -2.96 -0.35 10.80
N TYR A 111 -3.35 -0.14 9.54
CA TYR A 111 -4.05 1.07 9.11
C TYR A 111 -5.41 1.21 9.81
N ALA A 112 -6.15 0.11 9.96
CA ALA A 112 -7.45 0.08 10.65
C ALA A 112 -7.34 0.43 12.15
N VAL A 113 -6.27 0.00 12.82
CA VAL A 113 -5.95 0.37 14.21
C VAL A 113 -5.57 1.85 14.31
N GLY A 114 -4.84 2.36 13.31
CA GLY A 114 -4.42 3.75 13.25
C GLY A 114 -3.22 4.06 14.15
N LYS A 115 -3.15 5.32 14.59
CA LYS A 115 -2.06 5.83 15.43
C LYS A 115 -2.15 5.25 16.85
N ASN A 116 -1.07 4.63 17.31
CA ASN A 116 -0.97 4.14 18.69
C ASN A 116 -1.06 5.32 19.68
N PRO A 117 -2.04 5.33 20.60
CA PRO A 117 -2.26 6.48 21.48
C PRO A 117 -1.17 6.67 22.53
N GLN A 118 -0.40 5.61 22.87
CA GLN A 118 0.66 5.65 23.88
C GLN A 118 1.99 6.11 23.31
N THR A 119 2.34 5.67 22.10
CA THR A 119 3.63 5.96 21.46
C THR A 119 3.53 7.07 20.41
N GLY A 120 2.34 7.38 19.93
CA GLY A 120 2.11 8.28 18.83
C GLY A 120 2.56 7.73 17.47
N SER A 121 2.97 6.47 17.40
CA SER A 121 3.49 5.83 16.19
C SER A 121 2.36 5.24 15.35
N TRP A 122 2.50 5.37 14.03
CA TRP A 122 1.78 4.61 13.03
C TRP A 122 2.55 3.31 12.74
N TRP A 123 1.89 2.32 12.18
CA TRP A 123 2.53 1.09 11.67
C TRP A 123 3.25 0.29 12.76
N THR A 124 2.71 0.26 13.97
CA THR A 124 3.22 -0.63 15.03
C THR A 124 3.08 -2.09 14.59
N PRO A 125 4.03 -2.99 14.94
CA PRO A 125 3.89 -4.41 14.63
C PRO A 125 2.52 -4.92 15.07
N PRO A 126 1.75 -5.57 14.18
CA PRO A 126 0.38 -5.98 14.50
C PRO A 126 0.38 -7.14 15.47
N SER A 127 -0.53 -7.10 16.43
CA SER A 127 -0.88 -8.22 17.27
C SER A 127 -1.98 -9.07 16.65
N VAL A 128 -2.21 -10.27 17.19
CA VAL A 128 -3.37 -11.12 16.79
C VAL A 128 -4.71 -10.40 17.06
N LEU A 129 -4.78 -9.49 18.02
CA LEU A 129 -5.99 -8.71 18.28
C LEU A 129 -6.27 -7.69 17.18
N ASP A 130 -5.23 -7.12 16.60
CA ASP A 130 -5.36 -6.11 15.54
C ASP A 130 -6.00 -6.71 14.28
N THR A 131 -5.79 -8.00 14.00
CA THR A 131 -6.45 -8.69 12.87
C THR A 131 -7.96 -8.87 13.08
N LYS A 132 -8.49 -8.58 14.26
CA LYS A 132 -9.93 -8.68 14.62
C LYS A 132 -10.61 -7.32 14.70
N VAL A 133 -9.90 -6.21 14.47
CA VAL A 133 -10.47 -4.86 14.49
C VAL A 133 -11.53 -4.73 13.40
N VAL A 134 -12.74 -4.34 13.78
CA VAL A 134 -13.85 -4.12 12.85
C VAL A 134 -13.62 -2.82 12.09
N SER A 135 -13.22 -2.94 10.83
CA SER A 135 -12.97 -1.81 9.93
C SER A 135 -13.12 -2.28 8.48
N PRO A 136 -13.67 -1.47 7.58
CA PRO A 136 -13.75 -1.82 6.16
C PRO A 136 -12.36 -1.96 5.50
N TYR A 137 -11.31 -1.44 6.14
CA TYR A 137 -9.93 -1.63 5.68
C TYR A 137 -9.34 -2.98 6.06
N ASN A 138 -9.88 -3.68 7.07
CA ASN A 138 -9.28 -4.91 7.58
C ASN A 138 -9.53 -6.09 6.63
N THR A 139 -8.53 -6.44 5.83
CA THR A 139 -8.59 -7.53 4.85
C THR A 139 -8.50 -8.94 5.45
N TYR A 140 -8.42 -9.08 6.76
CA TYR A 140 -8.66 -10.35 7.46
C TYR A 140 -10.15 -10.66 7.59
N LEU A 141 -11.01 -9.62 7.63
CA LEU A 141 -12.45 -9.74 7.81
C LEU A 141 -13.23 -9.57 6.49
N HIS A 142 -12.62 -8.93 5.50
CA HIS A 142 -13.26 -8.62 4.22
C HIS A 142 -12.42 -9.16 3.05
N PRO A 143 -13.02 -9.94 2.11
CA PRO A 143 -12.28 -10.64 1.05
C PRO A 143 -11.85 -9.76 -0.12
N ASN A 144 -12.27 -8.50 -0.20
CA ASN A 144 -11.98 -7.58 -1.30
C ASN A 144 -10.85 -6.60 -0.98
N LEU A 145 -10.56 -5.71 -1.93
CA LEU A 145 -9.69 -4.55 -1.69
C LEU A 145 -10.30 -3.66 -0.60
N PRO A 146 -9.46 -2.97 0.19
CA PRO A 146 -9.94 -1.93 1.09
C PRO A 146 -10.60 -0.79 0.29
N PRO A 147 -11.45 0.03 0.94
CA PRO A 147 -12.25 1.05 0.24
C PRO A 147 -11.43 2.20 -0.34
N ALA A 148 -10.21 2.41 0.15
CA ALA A 148 -9.29 3.45 -0.33
C ALA A 148 -7.84 3.03 -0.07
N PRO A 149 -6.84 3.73 -0.66
CA PRO A 149 -5.41 3.50 -0.38
C PRO A 149 -5.09 3.69 1.10
N ILE A 150 -4.04 3.01 1.57
CA ILE A 150 -3.59 3.05 2.98
C ILE A 150 -2.31 3.87 3.18
N CYS A 151 -1.68 4.33 2.11
CA CYS A 151 -0.50 5.23 2.14
C CYS A 151 -0.27 5.89 0.78
N ALA A 152 0.66 6.85 0.74
CA ALA A 152 1.21 7.38 -0.50
C ALA A 152 1.93 6.28 -1.31
N VAL A 153 1.90 6.37 -2.64
CA VAL A 153 2.39 5.32 -3.54
C VAL A 153 3.52 5.81 -4.44
N SER A 154 4.55 4.98 -4.63
CA SER A 154 5.62 5.22 -5.61
C SER A 154 5.19 4.83 -7.02
N LEU A 155 5.91 5.33 -8.05
CA LEU A 155 5.68 4.90 -9.44
C LEU A 155 5.95 3.40 -9.62
N ASP A 156 6.92 2.84 -8.93
CA ASP A 156 7.23 1.41 -9.00
C ASP A 156 6.08 0.56 -8.45
N ALA A 157 5.46 0.98 -7.34
CA ALA A 157 4.29 0.31 -6.80
C ALA A 157 3.09 0.38 -7.76
N ILE A 158 2.86 1.52 -8.42
CA ILE A 158 1.81 1.68 -9.45
C ILE A 158 2.10 0.75 -10.63
N LYS A 159 3.35 0.72 -11.13
CA LYS A 159 3.76 -0.15 -12.23
C LYS A 159 3.59 -1.63 -11.88
N ALA A 160 3.98 -2.02 -10.69
CA ALA A 160 3.80 -3.39 -10.20
C ALA A 160 2.32 -3.79 -10.11
N ALA A 161 1.45 -2.86 -9.67
CA ALA A 161 0.03 -3.11 -9.52
C ALA A 161 -0.68 -3.38 -10.86
N TYR A 162 -0.31 -2.68 -11.95
CA TYR A 162 -0.92 -2.92 -13.26
C TYR A 162 -0.18 -3.97 -14.10
N SER A 163 1.05 -4.35 -13.72
CA SER A 163 1.86 -5.35 -14.45
C SER A 163 2.41 -6.40 -13.49
N PRO A 164 1.52 -7.18 -12.83
CA PRO A 164 1.91 -8.22 -11.89
C PRO A 164 2.69 -9.34 -12.57
N LEU A 165 3.48 -10.09 -11.81
CA LEU A 165 4.01 -11.39 -12.25
C LEU A 165 2.96 -12.47 -12.05
N GLU A 166 2.72 -13.26 -13.09
CA GLU A 166 1.85 -14.43 -13.01
C GLU A 166 2.52 -15.54 -12.19
N SER A 167 1.78 -16.16 -11.31
CA SER A 167 2.21 -17.28 -10.50
C SER A 167 1.01 -18.04 -9.94
N ASP A 168 1.25 -19.24 -9.40
CA ASP A 168 0.25 -20.03 -8.66
C ASP A 168 0.33 -19.78 -7.14
N TYR A 169 1.08 -18.78 -6.69
CA TYR A 169 1.24 -18.52 -5.27
C TYR A 169 0.02 -17.81 -4.66
N PHE A 170 -0.30 -18.20 -3.42
CA PHE A 170 -1.33 -17.61 -2.58
C PHE A 170 -0.80 -17.05 -1.27
N TYR A 171 0.45 -17.44 -0.90
CA TYR A 171 1.07 -17.10 0.38
C TYR A 171 2.49 -16.63 0.18
N TYR A 172 2.93 -15.77 1.08
CA TYR A 172 4.33 -15.36 1.20
C TYR A 172 4.63 -14.98 2.66
N LEU A 173 5.90 -14.97 3.00
CA LEU A 173 6.43 -14.36 4.21
C LEU A 173 7.84 -13.82 3.93
N HIS A 174 8.28 -12.87 4.76
CA HIS A 174 9.66 -12.42 4.78
C HIS A 174 10.35 -13.00 6.01
N ASP A 175 11.55 -13.54 5.83
CA ASP A 175 12.39 -13.95 6.94
C ASP A 175 13.10 -12.77 7.61
N SER A 176 13.88 -13.05 8.66
CA SER A 176 14.62 -12.02 9.40
C SER A 176 15.69 -11.29 8.56
N ALA A 177 16.20 -11.93 7.49
CA ALA A 177 17.11 -11.32 6.53
C ALA A 177 16.35 -10.48 5.48
N GLY A 178 15.02 -10.58 5.44
CA GLY A 178 14.14 -9.93 4.49
C GLY A 178 14.04 -10.63 3.14
N GLN A 179 14.46 -11.89 3.08
CA GLN A 179 14.22 -12.73 1.93
C GLN A 179 12.76 -13.18 1.94
N ILE A 180 12.14 -13.20 0.76
CA ILE A 180 10.75 -13.59 0.62
C ILE A 180 10.63 -15.09 0.26
N HIS A 181 9.71 -15.78 0.90
CA HIS A 181 9.40 -17.20 0.69
C HIS A 181 7.94 -17.34 0.29
N TYR A 182 7.71 -17.96 -0.88
CA TYR A 182 6.37 -18.10 -1.46
C TYR A 182 5.79 -19.50 -1.17
N GLY A 183 4.45 -19.58 -1.12
CA GLY A 183 3.72 -20.84 -0.98
C GLY A 183 2.47 -20.86 -1.84
N LYS A 184 2.16 -22.02 -2.44
CA LYS A 184 0.91 -22.23 -3.20
C LYS A 184 -0.23 -22.63 -2.29
N THR A 185 0.06 -23.39 -1.22
CA THR A 185 -0.92 -23.92 -0.27
C THR A 185 -0.63 -23.46 1.16
N LEU A 186 -1.61 -23.61 2.04
CA LEU A 186 -1.46 -23.28 3.46
C LEU A 186 -0.40 -24.17 4.13
N GLU A 187 -0.30 -25.45 3.73
CA GLU A 187 0.71 -26.38 4.24
C GLU A 187 2.12 -25.91 3.88
N GLN A 188 2.33 -25.45 2.64
CA GLN A 188 3.62 -24.88 2.24
C GLN A 188 3.94 -23.61 3.00
N HIS A 189 2.93 -22.76 3.23
CA HIS A 189 3.10 -21.54 4.04
C HIS A 189 3.47 -21.88 5.47
N GLN A 190 2.80 -22.86 6.09
CA GLN A 190 3.14 -23.32 7.43
C GLN A 190 4.57 -23.89 7.51
N ALA A 191 4.99 -24.67 6.52
CA ALA A 191 6.35 -25.16 6.42
C ALA A 191 7.37 -24.01 6.30
N ASN A 192 7.05 -22.97 5.53
CA ASN A 192 7.89 -21.75 5.46
C ASN A 192 7.98 -21.02 6.79
N ILE A 193 6.88 -20.89 7.54
CA ILE A 193 6.87 -20.32 8.90
C ILE A 193 7.81 -21.12 9.81
N ASP A 194 7.68 -22.44 9.78
CA ASP A 194 8.47 -23.33 10.63
C ASP A 194 9.97 -23.31 10.30
N ASN A 195 10.32 -23.10 9.03
CA ASN A 195 11.71 -23.09 8.57
C ASN A 195 12.39 -21.71 8.72
N TYR A 196 11.67 -20.61 8.57
CA TYR A 196 12.26 -19.28 8.38
C TYR A 196 11.87 -18.23 9.43
N LEU A 197 10.86 -18.49 10.30
CA LEU A 197 10.41 -17.54 11.34
C LEU A 197 10.69 -18.03 12.77
N LYS A 198 11.45 -19.11 12.97
CA LYS A 198 11.86 -19.60 14.31
C LYS A 198 13.16 -18.99 14.78
#